data_c2d020d3e9f74efc9aceb1422eb02add
#
_entry.id   c2d020d3e9f74efc9aceb1422eb02add
#
_cell.length_a   1.000
_cell.length_b   1.000
_cell.length_c   1.000
_cell.angle_alpha   90.00
_cell.angle_beta   90.00
_cell.angle_gamma   90.00
#
_symmetry.space_group_name_H-M   'P 1'
#
loop_
_entity.id
_entity.type
_entity.pdbx_description
1 polymer ?
#
loop_
_entity_poly.entity_id
_entity_poly.type
_entity_poly.pdbx_seq_one_letter_code
_entity_poly.pdbx_strand_id
1 'polypeptide(L)'
;MSIDYHFTAGVERVFALLTDADFLVDRCLALGELAADCTVEDDDDEVVITLNREVERNLPAFLSRLFESRQNVEMVERWSRRGGVRQGRFTLKVIGQPVTVAAEMKLRADPAGGCTYTVQHTAKANVPLIGRRLESFILGQTEAGARAELDYLATALE
;
A
#
# COMPACT_ATOMS: atom_id res chain seq x y z
N MET A 1 0.51 7.63 11.34
CA MET A 1 1.68 6.76 11.19
C MET A 1 2.34 7.05 9.85
N SER A 2 3.65 7.29 9.86
CA SER A 2 4.40 7.78 8.71
C SER A 2 5.66 6.96 8.50
N ILE A 3 5.99 6.67 7.23
CA ILE A 3 7.20 5.98 6.82
C ILE A 3 7.93 6.84 5.81
N ASP A 4 9.24 7.01 6.00
CA ASP A 4 10.14 7.56 5.00
C ASP A 4 11.08 6.44 4.54
N TYR A 5 11.18 6.26 3.22
CA TYR A 5 12.01 5.21 2.65
C TYR A 5 12.88 5.76 1.52
N HIS A 6 14.18 5.59 1.63
CA HIS A 6 15.13 6.08 0.64
C HIS A 6 15.51 4.98 -0.36
N PHE A 7 15.45 5.32 -1.66
CA PHE A 7 15.93 4.48 -2.75
C PHE A 7 17.19 5.09 -3.37
N THR A 8 18.15 4.26 -3.74
CA THR A 8 19.32 4.70 -4.49
C THR A 8 18.99 5.00 -5.95
N ALA A 9 17.96 4.38 -6.50
CA ALA A 9 17.44 4.67 -7.83
C ALA A 9 16.68 6.01 -7.85
N GLY A 10 16.59 6.60 -9.03
CA GLY A 10 15.86 7.86 -9.22
C GLY A 10 14.35 7.70 -9.27
N VAL A 11 13.64 8.82 -9.21
CA VAL A 11 12.19 8.90 -9.19
C VAL A 11 11.55 8.11 -10.34
N GLU A 12 12.08 8.26 -11.57
CA GLU A 12 11.45 7.64 -12.75
C GLU A 12 11.49 6.11 -12.70
N ARG A 13 12.60 5.53 -12.22
CA ARG A 13 12.73 4.07 -12.10
C ARG A 13 11.82 3.53 -11.00
N VAL A 14 11.76 4.20 -9.86
CA VAL A 14 10.89 3.81 -8.75
C VAL A 14 9.43 3.94 -9.16
N PHE A 15 9.06 5.06 -9.76
CA PHE A 15 7.69 5.31 -10.21
C PHE A 15 7.23 4.30 -11.26
N ALA A 16 8.13 3.91 -12.17
CA ALA A 16 7.81 2.91 -13.20
C ALA A 16 7.39 1.58 -12.58
N LEU A 17 8.06 1.12 -11.52
CA LEU A 17 7.69 -0.12 -10.82
C LEU A 17 6.43 0.06 -9.95
N LEU A 18 6.28 1.20 -9.28
CA LEU A 18 5.09 1.48 -8.49
C LEU A 18 3.80 1.52 -9.31
N THR A 19 3.92 1.72 -10.61
CA THR A 19 2.78 1.82 -11.53
C THR A 19 2.74 0.70 -12.57
N ASP A 20 3.48 -0.38 -12.33
CA ASP A 20 3.52 -1.55 -13.21
C ASP A 20 2.61 -2.66 -12.65
N ALA A 21 1.56 -3.00 -13.40
CA ALA A 21 0.57 -3.97 -12.96
C ALA A 21 1.18 -5.35 -12.68
N ASP A 22 2.03 -5.84 -13.57
CA ASP A 22 2.64 -7.16 -13.40
C ASP A 22 3.59 -7.20 -12.21
N PHE A 23 4.38 -6.16 -12.02
CA PHE A 23 5.27 -6.03 -10.86
C PHE A 23 4.47 -6.05 -9.55
N LEU A 24 3.35 -5.32 -9.49
CA LEU A 24 2.54 -5.23 -8.28
C LEU A 24 1.90 -6.57 -7.92
N VAL A 25 1.43 -7.34 -8.92
CA VAL A 25 0.91 -8.68 -8.70
C VAL A 25 2.02 -9.63 -8.23
N ASP A 26 3.17 -9.61 -8.89
CA ASP A 26 4.30 -10.45 -8.51
C ASP A 26 4.77 -10.16 -7.09
N ARG A 27 4.79 -8.89 -6.69
CA ARG A 27 5.12 -8.47 -5.33
C ARG A 27 4.16 -9.06 -4.31
N CYS A 28 2.86 -8.97 -4.57
CA CYS A 28 1.85 -9.54 -3.67
C CYS A 28 2.07 -11.04 -3.45
N LEU A 29 2.25 -11.79 -4.53
CA LEU A 29 2.46 -13.23 -4.46
C LEU A 29 3.78 -13.58 -3.78
N ALA A 30 4.85 -12.83 -4.07
CA ALA A 30 6.15 -13.04 -3.45
C ALA A 30 6.14 -12.80 -1.94
N LEU A 31 5.29 -11.90 -1.47
CA LEU A 31 5.13 -11.60 -0.04
C LEU A 31 4.11 -12.51 0.67
N GLY A 32 3.63 -13.54 -0.01
CA GLY A 32 2.81 -14.58 0.60
C GLY A 32 1.29 -14.37 0.49
N GLU A 33 0.84 -13.42 -0.31
CA GLU A 33 -0.59 -13.26 -0.54
C GLU A 33 -1.12 -14.39 -1.43
N LEU A 34 -2.40 -14.74 -1.25
CA LEU A 34 -2.99 -15.93 -1.89
C LEU A 34 -3.35 -15.68 -3.35
N ALA A 35 -3.78 -14.48 -3.68
CA ALA A 35 -4.13 -14.08 -5.04
C ALA A 35 -4.06 -12.56 -5.15
N ALA A 36 -3.80 -12.08 -6.36
CA ALA A 36 -3.80 -10.65 -6.66
C ALA A 36 -4.13 -10.44 -8.13
N ASP A 37 -4.89 -9.38 -8.41
CA ASP A 37 -5.03 -8.84 -9.76
C ASP A 37 -4.88 -7.31 -9.72
N CYS A 38 -4.40 -6.73 -10.79
CA CYS A 38 -4.10 -5.31 -10.86
C CYS A 38 -4.43 -4.76 -12.24
N THR A 39 -5.12 -3.63 -12.26
CA THR A 39 -5.30 -2.84 -13.47
C THR A 39 -4.71 -1.45 -13.28
N VAL A 40 -4.08 -0.94 -14.31
CA VAL A 40 -3.50 0.41 -14.33
C VAL A 40 -4.13 1.19 -15.48
N GLU A 41 -4.76 2.30 -15.14
CA GLU A 41 -5.29 3.26 -16.11
C GLU A 41 -4.38 4.49 -16.09
N ASP A 42 -3.82 4.80 -17.23
CA ASP A 42 -2.79 5.80 -17.39
C ASP A 42 -3.23 6.85 -18.40
N ASP A 43 -3.45 8.06 -17.91
CA ASP A 43 -3.74 9.21 -18.78
C ASP A 43 -2.66 10.29 -18.62
N ASP A 44 -2.83 11.45 -19.27
CA ASP A 44 -1.82 12.51 -19.29
C ASP A 44 -1.59 13.15 -17.92
N ASP A 45 -2.58 13.11 -17.02
CA ASP A 45 -2.56 13.83 -15.74
C ASP A 45 -2.40 12.91 -14.56
N GLU A 46 -2.89 11.66 -14.64
CA GLU A 46 -3.06 10.78 -13.50
C GLU A 46 -2.83 9.32 -13.88
N VAL A 47 -2.27 8.55 -12.96
CA VAL A 47 -2.22 7.09 -13.03
C VAL A 47 -3.14 6.54 -11.94
N VAL A 48 -4.09 5.68 -12.31
CA VAL A 48 -5.00 5.03 -11.38
C VAL A 48 -4.73 3.55 -11.36
N ILE A 49 -4.42 3.04 -10.18
CA ILE A 49 -4.09 1.63 -9.95
C ILE A 49 -5.21 1.02 -9.12
N THR A 50 -5.80 -0.05 -9.60
CA THR A 50 -6.76 -0.85 -8.83
C THR A 50 -6.13 -2.20 -8.56
N LEU A 51 -5.91 -2.51 -7.29
CA LEU A 51 -5.26 -3.73 -6.84
C LEU A 51 -6.22 -4.49 -5.92
N ASN A 52 -6.64 -5.67 -6.36
CA ASN A 52 -7.48 -6.58 -5.58
C ASN A 52 -6.64 -7.75 -5.11
N ARG A 53 -6.72 -8.06 -3.82
CA ARG A 53 -5.89 -9.09 -3.19
C ARG A 53 -6.72 -10.00 -2.30
N GLU A 54 -6.35 -11.26 -2.28
CA GLU A 54 -6.80 -12.20 -1.27
C GLU A 54 -5.64 -12.48 -0.32
N VAL A 55 -5.85 -12.19 0.96
CA VAL A 55 -4.81 -12.29 1.98
C VAL A 55 -5.27 -13.16 3.13
N GLU A 56 -4.31 -13.80 3.80
CA GLU A 56 -4.56 -14.52 5.05
C GLU A 56 -3.85 -13.79 6.18
N ARG A 57 -4.63 -13.43 7.22
CA ARG A 57 -4.15 -12.67 8.37
C ARG A 57 -4.06 -13.56 9.60
N ASN A 58 -3.00 -13.37 10.36
CA ASN A 58 -2.84 -13.99 11.66
C ASN A 58 -3.47 -13.05 12.71
N LEU A 59 -4.72 -13.33 13.07
CA LEU A 59 -5.51 -12.46 13.93
C LEU A 59 -5.33 -12.81 15.41
N PRO A 60 -5.16 -11.80 16.28
CA PRO A 60 -5.22 -12.02 17.73
C PRO A 60 -6.59 -12.56 18.15
N ALA A 61 -6.64 -13.22 19.31
CA ALA A 61 -7.86 -13.87 19.78
C ALA A 61 -9.08 -12.94 19.86
N PHE A 62 -8.89 -11.66 20.22
CA PHE A 62 -10.00 -10.72 20.33
C PHE A 62 -10.60 -10.35 18.97
N LEU A 63 -9.88 -10.56 17.87
CA LEU A 63 -10.35 -10.29 16.50
C LEU A 63 -10.77 -11.54 15.76
N SER A 64 -10.20 -12.71 16.08
CA SER A 64 -10.48 -13.96 15.38
C SER A 64 -11.95 -14.42 15.53
N ARG A 65 -12.65 -13.92 16.53
CA ARG A 65 -14.09 -14.19 16.74
C ARG A 65 -14.98 -13.30 15.90
N LEU A 66 -14.46 -12.16 15.41
CA LEU A 66 -15.23 -11.14 14.70
C LEU A 66 -14.92 -11.13 13.20
N PHE A 67 -13.72 -11.54 12.82
CA PHE A 67 -13.23 -11.46 11.45
C PHE A 67 -12.66 -12.80 11.01
N GLU A 68 -12.86 -13.11 9.74
CA GLU A 68 -12.22 -14.26 9.12
C GLU A 68 -10.73 -13.96 8.85
N SER A 69 -9.88 -14.99 8.95
CA SER A 69 -8.46 -14.86 8.67
C SER A 69 -8.20 -14.61 7.18
N ARG A 70 -9.02 -15.18 6.31
CA ARG A 70 -8.94 -14.98 4.87
C ARG A 70 -9.80 -13.79 4.47
N GLN A 71 -9.19 -12.81 3.83
CA GLN A 71 -9.84 -11.53 3.52
C GLN A 71 -9.58 -11.14 2.07
N ASN A 72 -10.60 -10.53 1.45
CA ASN A 72 -10.46 -9.86 0.17
C ASN A 72 -10.28 -8.36 0.42
N VAL A 73 -9.24 -7.79 -0.17
CA VAL A 73 -8.84 -6.40 0.01
C VAL A 73 -8.84 -5.71 -1.34
N GLU A 74 -9.53 -4.59 -1.43
CA GLU A 74 -9.54 -3.75 -2.63
C GLU A 74 -8.83 -2.43 -2.33
N MET A 75 -7.86 -2.08 -3.17
CA MET A 75 -7.13 -0.81 -3.07
C MET A 75 -7.27 -0.05 -4.39
N VAL A 76 -7.56 1.24 -4.29
CA VAL A 76 -7.49 2.17 -5.41
C VAL A 76 -6.44 3.22 -5.07
N GLU A 77 -5.42 3.31 -5.89
CA GLU A 77 -4.29 4.23 -5.71
C GLU A 77 -4.21 5.19 -6.90
N ARG A 78 -4.00 6.47 -6.62
CA ARG A 78 -3.93 7.52 -7.64
C ARG A 78 -2.64 8.30 -7.48
N TRP A 79 -1.92 8.47 -8.59
CA TRP A 79 -0.67 9.24 -8.63
C TRP A 79 -0.78 10.36 -9.64
N SER A 80 -0.29 11.56 -9.28
CA SER A 80 -0.13 12.64 -10.25
C SER A 80 1.07 12.32 -11.15
N ARG A 81 0.90 12.56 -12.46
CA ARG A 81 1.98 12.38 -13.43
C ARG A 81 2.91 13.57 -13.54
N ARG A 82 2.43 14.74 -13.13
CA ARG A 82 3.11 16.01 -13.35
C ARG A 82 3.66 16.56 -12.05
N GLY A 83 4.73 17.36 -12.20
CA GLY A 83 5.38 18.03 -11.10
C GLY A 83 6.69 17.39 -10.71
N GLY A 84 7.54 18.16 -10.02
CA GLY A 84 8.83 17.67 -9.53
C GLY A 84 8.73 16.70 -8.39
N VAL A 85 7.61 16.72 -7.67
CA VAL A 85 7.25 15.75 -6.63
C VAL A 85 6.03 14.99 -7.10
N ARG A 86 6.14 13.66 -7.15
CA ARG A 86 5.00 12.80 -7.45
C ARG A 86 4.17 12.64 -6.20
N GLN A 87 2.90 13.00 -6.28
CA GLN A 87 1.96 12.89 -5.17
C GLN A 87 0.96 11.80 -5.43
N GLY A 88 0.72 10.98 -4.42
CA GLY A 88 -0.22 9.87 -4.52
C GLY A 88 -1.13 9.80 -3.31
N ARG A 89 -2.21 9.05 -3.46
CA ARG A 89 -3.11 8.69 -2.38
C ARG A 89 -3.73 7.34 -2.67
N PHE A 90 -4.05 6.59 -1.65
CA PHE A 90 -4.84 5.38 -1.83
C PHE A 90 -5.93 5.24 -0.78
N THR A 91 -6.95 4.48 -1.14
CA THR A 91 -7.97 3.99 -0.22
C THR A 91 -8.02 2.48 -0.35
N LEU A 92 -7.99 1.79 0.78
CA LEU A 92 -8.03 0.35 0.87
C LEU A 92 -9.23 -0.05 1.70
N LYS A 93 -9.99 -1.03 1.21
CA LYS A 93 -11.16 -1.58 1.91
C LYS A 93 -10.98 -3.07 2.11
N VAL A 94 -11.34 -3.55 3.28
CA VAL A 94 -11.52 -4.98 3.52
C VAL A 94 -12.97 -5.30 3.19
N ILE A 95 -13.18 -6.11 2.14
CA ILE A 95 -14.52 -6.37 1.62
C ILE A 95 -15.37 -7.10 2.66
N GLY A 96 -16.58 -6.59 2.88
CA GLY A 96 -17.50 -7.17 3.87
C GLY A 96 -17.23 -6.79 5.32
N GLN A 97 -16.22 -5.94 5.57
CA GLN A 97 -15.86 -5.50 6.91
C GLN A 97 -15.91 -3.96 7.01
N PRO A 98 -16.25 -3.40 8.18
CA PRO A 98 -16.30 -1.95 8.37
C PRO A 98 -14.91 -1.36 8.62
N VAL A 99 -13.95 -1.69 7.78
CA VAL A 99 -12.54 -1.32 7.92
C VAL A 99 -12.05 -0.68 6.63
N THR A 100 -11.48 0.52 6.76
CA THR A 100 -10.83 1.23 5.67
C THR A 100 -9.47 1.75 6.11
N VAL A 101 -8.51 1.76 5.16
CA VAL A 101 -7.20 2.40 5.33
C VAL A 101 -7.05 3.42 4.22
N ALA A 102 -6.56 4.60 4.56
CA ALA A 102 -6.23 5.62 3.59
C ALA A 102 -4.78 6.05 3.78
N ALA A 103 -4.16 6.53 2.72
CA ALA A 103 -2.81 7.05 2.79
C ALA A 103 -2.58 8.19 1.81
N GLU A 104 -1.64 9.04 2.16
CA GLU A 104 -1.06 10.04 1.28
C GLU A 104 0.41 9.71 1.09
N MET A 105 0.89 9.77 -0.16
CA MET A 105 2.25 9.43 -0.52
C MET A 105 2.91 10.55 -1.30
N LYS A 106 4.23 10.62 -1.17
CA LYS A 106 5.06 11.51 -1.97
C LYS A 106 6.31 10.77 -2.40
N LEU A 107 6.73 10.99 -3.64
CA LEU A 107 7.99 10.48 -4.17
C LEU A 107 8.75 11.67 -4.71
N ARG A 108 9.90 11.97 -4.10
CA ARG A 108 10.71 13.14 -4.46
C ARG A 108 12.16 12.78 -4.65
N ALA A 109 12.82 13.47 -5.58
CA ALA A 109 14.24 13.32 -5.79
C ALA A 109 15.01 13.89 -4.59
N ASP A 110 16.09 13.23 -4.20
CA ASP A 110 16.98 13.72 -3.15
C ASP A 110 18.14 14.52 -3.77
N PRO A 111 18.57 15.63 -3.14
CA PRO A 111 19.69 16.41 -3.67
C PRO A 111 21.00 15.64 -3.79
N ALA A 112 21.21 14.66 -2.93
CA ALA A 112 22.41 13.82 -2.91
C ALA A 112 22.34 12.61 -3.86
N GLY A 113 21.22 12.44 -4.59
CA GLY A 113 20.97 11.31 -5.47
C GLY A 113 19.93 10.35 -4.91
N GLY A 114 19.31 9.59 -5.81
CA GLY A 114 18.19 8.72 -5.45
C GLY A 114 16.92 9.50 -5.18
N CYS A 115 15.99 8.87 -4.48
CA CYS A 115 14.71 9.49 -4.12
C CYS A 115 14.20 8.98 -2.77
N THR A 116 13.28 9.72 -2.19
CA THR A 116 12.61 9.34 -0.95
C THR A 116 11.11 9.18 -1.18
N TYR A 117 10.59 8.04 -0.77
CA TYR A 117 9.17 7.74 -0.72
C TYR A 117 8.67 7.97 0.71
N THR A 118 7.67 8.81 0.83
CA THR A 118 7.03 9.10 2.12
C THR A 118 5.58 8.66 2.05
N VAL A 119 5.12 7.92 3.05
CA VAL A 119 3.71 7.52 3.15
C VAL A 119 3.19 7.74 4.56
N GLN A 120 1.99 8.30 4.64
CA GLN A 120 1.28 8.52 5.89
C GLN A 120 -0.06 7.79 5.82
N HIS A 121 -0.24 6.82 6.73
CA HIS A 121 -1.43 5.96 6.79
C HIS A 121 -2.39 6.41 7.89
N THR A 122 -3.68 6.26 7.62
CA THR A 122 -4.75 6.36 8.60
C THR A 122 -5.66 5.15 8.45
N ALA A 123 -6.17 4.65 9.56
CA ALA A 123 -7.12 3.53 9.57
C ALA A 123 -8.40 3.94 10.28
N LYS A 124 -9.52 3.45 9.79
CA LYS A 124 -10.83 3.65 10.40
C LYS A 124 -11.57 2.33 10.48
N ALA A 125 -12.06 2.02 11.67
CA ALA A 125 -12.85 0.82 11.92
C ALA A 125 -14.12 1.20 12.69
N ASN A 126 -15.27 1.03 12.06
CA ASN A 126 -16.57 1.33 12.65
C ASN A 126 -17.11 0.09 13.41
N VAL A 127 -16.44 -0.27 14.48
CA VAL A 127 -16.80 -1.41 15.33
C VAL A 127 -16.97 -0.90 16.76
N PRO A 128 -18.18 -1.06 17.36
CA PRO A 128 -18.40 -0.60 18.72
C PRO A 128 -17.43 -1.24 19.73
N LEU A 129 -17.00 -0.46 20.70
CA LEU A 129 -16.15 -0.83 21.84
C LEU A 129 -14.69 -1.13 21.50
N ILE A 130 -14.38 -1.73 20.35
CA ILE A 130 -13.02 -2.13 19.98
C ILE A 130 -12.44 -1.34 18.82
N GLY A 131 -13.17 -0.34 18.31
CA GLY A 131 -12.74 0.40 17.09
C GLY A 131 -11.31 0.92 17.16
N ARG A 132 -10.95 1.61 18.24
CA ARG A 132 -9.58 2.16 18.39
C ARG A 132 -8.51 1.08 18.47
N ARG A 133 -8.80 -0.01 19.18
CA ARG A 133 -7.87 -1.14 19.31
C ARG A 133 -7.67 -1.84 17.98
N LEU A 134 -8.76 -1.98 17.22
CA LEU A 134 -8.72 -2.53 15.87
C LEU A 134 -7.94 -1.63 14.92
N GLU A 135 -8.16 -0.30 14.97
CA GLU A 135 -7.42 0.67 14.16
C GLU A 135 -5.92 0.61 14.43
N SER A 136 -5.51 0.53 15.69
CA SER A 136 -4.10 0.38 16.06
C SER A 136 -3.49 -0.92 15.53
N PHE A 137 -4.22 -2.02 15.59
CA PHE A 137 -3.79 -3.30 15.04
C PHE A 137 -3.61 -3.21 13.52
N ILE A 138 -4.59 -2.63 12.82
CA ILE A 138 -4.56 -2.46 11.36
C ILE A 138 -3.38 -1.58 10.95
N LEU A 139 -3.14 -0.46 11.63
CA LEU A 139 -2.01 0.42 11.33
C LEU A 139 -0.68 -0.30 11.49
N GLY A 140 -0.52 -1.12 12.53
CA GLY A 140 0.68 -1.93 12.72
C GLY A 140 0.91 -2.93 11.60
N GLN A 141 -0.14 -3.61 11.16
CA GLN A 141 -0.09 -4.53 10.03
C GLN A 141 0.21 -3.81 8.72
N THR A 142 -0.40 -2.66 8.50
CA THR A 142 -0.21 -1.84 7.31
C THR A 142 1.23 -1.34 7.22
N GLU A 143 1.80 -0.88 8.32
CA GLU A 143 3.18 -0.41 8.35
C GLU A 143 4.16 -1.55 8.05
N ALA A 144 3.98 -2.70 8.68
CA ALA A 144 4.83 -3.87 8.42
C ALA A 144 4.74 -4.32 6.96
N GLY A 145 3.53 -4.35 6.41
CA GLY A 145 3.30 -4.68 5.00
C GLY A 145 3.95 -3.68 4.06
N ALA A 146 3.80 -2.39 4.34
CA ALA A 146 4.40 -1.33 3.52
C ALA A 146 5.92 -1.42 3.50
N ARG A 147 6.56 -1.68 4.64
CA ARG A 147 8.01 -1.85 4.70
C ARG A 147 8.47 -3.06 3.90
N ALA A 148 7.76 -4.18 3.99
CA ALA A 148 8.07 -5.37 3.20
C ALA A 148 7.92 -5.10 1.69
N GLU A 149 6.91 -4.38 1.29
CA GLU A 149 6.70 -4.01 -0.10
C GLU A 149 7.80 -3.07 -0.63
N LEU A 150 8.22 -2.11 0.19
CA LEU A 150 9.30 -1.18 -0.16
C LEU A 150 10.65 -1.89 -0.23
N ASP A 151 10.92 -2.82 0.68
CA ASP A 151 12.13 -3.65 0.63
C ASP A 151 12.16 -4.52 -0.63
N TYR A 152 11.05 -5.10 -1.00
CA TYR A 152 10.91 -5.89 -2.23
C TYR A 152 11.22 -5.03 -3.47
N LEU A 153 10.67 -3.82 -3.51
CA LEU A 153 10.90 -2.88 -4.60
C LEU A 153 12.38 -2.48 -4.66
N ALA A 154 13.01 -2.19 -3.52
CA ALA A 154 14.43 -1.86 -3.47
C ALA A 154 15.29 -2.98 -4.04
N THR A 155 14.99 -4.23 -3.70
CA THR A 155 15.69 -5.40 -4.25
C THR A 155 15.51 -5.50 -5.76
N ALA A 156 14.32 -5.23 -6.27
CA ALA A 156 14.06 -5.26 -7.73
C ALA A 156 14.82 -4.18 -8.50
N LEU A 157 15.22 -3.10 -7.83
CA LEU A 157 15.95 -1.99 -8.44
C LEU A 157 17.48 -2.19 -8.45
N GLU A 158 17.97 -3.21 -7.79
CA GLU A 158 19.41 -3.54 -7.76
C GLU A 158 19.94 -4.06 -9.09
#